data_254d9e6d0805886d5ad5123b822ff566
#
_entry.id   254d9e6d0805886d5ad5123b822ff566
#
_cell.length_a   1.000
_cell.length_b   1.000
_cell.length_c   1.000
_cell.angle_alpha   90.00
_cell.angle_beta   90.00
_cell.angle_gamma   90.00
#
_symmetry.space_group_name_H-M   'P 1'
#
loop_
_entity.id
_entity.type
_entity.pdbx_description
1 polymer ?
#
loop_
_entity_poly.entity_id
_entity_poly.type
_entity_poly.pdbx_seq_one_letter_code
_entity_poly.pdbx_strand_id
1 'polypeptide(L)'
;MKRLIAGLMILAAAALSGAAAKADAFEDIIKKGTVRIASPLDVPPFGSQNEKREPEGFDIELAGMVAKSLGVKLELQQVTGANRIPFLITNKVDVVISVMGLTPERAKQIMFTSPYADTQLAVFGPKTAKVTSAAEIGSLKVAAAKGTTQELALSAMAPRATIMRTEDDATAAAAYVSGQAELFATNSLIIPDLQKRNPNKEFELKFTIRRSPAHMGVRMGEHNLVRWLDSFIFFNMMNGEIDRLHQKYLGMKLAPLPSL
;
A
#
# COMPACT_ATOMS: atom_id res chain seq x y z
N MET A 1 32.78 -44.86 35.51
CA MET A 1 33.01 -44.35 34.13
C MET A 1 31.85 -44.57 33.17
N LYS A 2 31.20 -45.76 33.10
CA LYS A 2 30.07 -46.02 32.18
C LYS A 2 28.82 -45.11 32.39
N ARG A 3 28.54 -44.69 33.63
CA ARG A 3 27.40 -43.81 33.94
C ARG A 3 27.64 -42.32 33.61
N LEU A 4 28.88 -41.84 33.55
CA LEU A 4 29.25 -40.48 33.15
C LEU A 4 29.16 -40.29 31.62
N ILE A 5 29.45 -41.35 30.85
CA ILE A 5 29.38 -41.28 29.37
C ILE A 5 27.92 -41.25 28.89
N ALA A 6 27.00 -41.95 29.56
CA ALA A 6 25.57 -41.91 29.25
C ALA A 6 24.94 -40.54 29.50
N GLY A 7 25.37 -39.80 30.55
CA GLY A 7 24.91 -38.46 30.85
C GLY A 7 25.36 -37.42 29.80
N LEU A 8 26.56 -37.58 29.25
CA LEU A 8 27.10 -36.64 28.22
C LEU A 8 26.41 -36.81 26.86
N MET A 9 26.00 -38.04 26.49
CA MET A 9 25.25 -38.29 25.24
C MET A 9 23.81 -37.74 25.27
N ILE A 10 23.15 -37.72 26.43
CA ILE A 10 21.80 -37.16 26.56
C ILE A 10 21.84 -35.64 26.48
N LEU A 11 22.88 -34.97 27.00
CA LEU A 11 23.04 -33.52 26.91
C LEU A 11 23.37 -33.08 25.47
N ALA A 12 24.13 -33.88 24.71
CA ALA A 12 24.43 -33.60 23.30
C ALA A 12 23.20 -33.75 22.38
N ALA A 13 22.28 -34.66 22.69
CA ALA A 13 21.03 -34.81 21.93
C ALA A 13 20.01 -33.69 22.17
N ALA A 14 20.02 -33.07 23.35
CA ALA A 14 19.16 -31.91 23.66
C ALA A 14 19.62 -30.61 22.98
N ALA A 15 20.91 -30.50 22.66
CA ALA A 15 21.45 -29.30 21.97
C ALA A 15 21.14 -29.27 20.46
N LEU A 16 20.65 -30.37 19.87
CA LEU A 16 20.25 -30.49 18.47
C LEU A 16 18.74 -30.21 18.25
N SER A 17 18.01 -29.78 19.28
CA SER A 17 16.68 -29.21 19.11
C SER A 17 16.85 -27.81 18.46
N GLY A 18 17.35 -27.79 17.23
CA GLY A 18 17.41 -26.59 16.43
C GLY A 18 16.00 -26.01 16.40
N ALA A 19 15.85 -24.77 16.86
CA ALA A 19 14.63 -24.03 16.64
C ALA A 19 14.26 -24.19 15.16
N ALA A 20 13.14 -24.85 14.88
CA ALA A 20 12.66 -24.99 13.51
C ALA A 20 12.60 -23.57 12.94
N ALA A 21 13.52 -23.24 12.05
CA ALA A 21 13.49 -21.96 11.37
C ALA A 21 12.10 -21.83 10.76
N LYS A 22 11.34 -20.82 11.17
CA LYS A 22 10.02 -20.58 10.62
C LYS A 22 10.21 -20.46 9.12
N ALA A 23 9.55 -21.34 8.35
CA ALA A 23 9.63 -21.30 6.90
C ALA A 23 9.23 -19.89 6.43
N ASP A 24 10.01 -19.30 5.53
CA ASP A 24 9.68 -18.03 4.88
C ASP A 24 8.37 -18.20 4.11
N ALA A 25 7.53 -17.17 4.11
CA ALA A 25 6.24 -17.20 3.42
C ALA A 25 6.36 -17.57 1.94
N PHE A 26 7.50 -17.31 1.31
CA PHE A 26 7.75 -17.69 -0.09
C PHE A 26 7.61 -19.20 -0.31
N GLU A 27 8.28 -20.02 0.52
CA GLU A 27 8.18 -21.48 0.43
C GLU A 27 6.77 -21.98 0.72
N ASP A 28 6.12 -21.40 1.74
CA ASP A 28 4.74 -21.71 2.10
C ASP A 28 3.76 -21.43 0.97
N ILE A 29 3.90 -20.28 0.27
CA ILE A 29 3.08 -19.90 -0.88
C ILE A 29 3.22 -20.92 -2.00
N ILE A 30 4.46 -21.26 -2.37
CA ILE A 30 4.72 -22.24 -3.45
C ILE A 30 4.15 -23.62 -3.07
N LYS A 31 4.36 -24.07 -1.84
CA LYS A 31 3.87 -25.38 -1.37
C LYS A 31 2.35 -25.45 -1.32
N LYS A 32 1.68 -24.37 -0.90
CA LYS A 32 0.21 -24.30 -0.83
C LYS A 32 -0.45 -24.05 -2.19
N GLY A 33 0.32 -23.59 -3.19
CA GLY A 33 -0.21 -23.21 -4.51
C GLY A 33 -1.12 -21.97 -4.47
N THR A 34 -0.98 -21.10 -3.46
CA THR A 34 -1.85 -19.94 -3.27
C THR A 34 -1.10 -18.80 -2.61
N VAL A 35 -1.27 -17.56 -3.11
CA VAL A 35 -0.80 -16.32 -2.52
C VAL A 35 -1.99 -15.44 -2.12
N ARG A 36 -2.00 -14.97 -0.88
CA ARG A 36 -3.02 -14.05 -0.35
C ARG A 36 -2.50 -12.61 -0.49
N ILE A 37 -3.12 -11.83 -1.37
CA ILE A 37 -2.71 -10.44 -1.62
C ILE A 37 -3.81 -9.49 -1.20
N ALA A 38 -3.45 -8.48 -0.40
CA ALA A 38 -4.35 -7.41 -0.03
C ALA A 38 -4.24 -6.23 -1.01
N SER A 39 -5.37 -5.77 -1.53
CA SER A 39 -5.45 -4.61 -2.44
C SER A 39 -6.66 -3.73 -2.11
N PRO A 40 -6.63 -2.43 -2.47
CA PRO A 40 -7.78 -1.55 -2.25
C PRO A 40 -8.89 -1.86 -3.27
N LEU A 41 -10.13 -1.59 -2.91
CA LEU A 41 -11.28 -1.59 -3.84
C LEU A 41 -12.06 -0.27 -3.80
N ASP A 42 -11.46 0.77 -3.23
CA ASP A 42 -12.04 2.09 -2.98
C ASP A 42 -11.15 3.26 -3.46
N VAL A 43 -10.08 2.94 -4.18
CA VAL A 43 -9.05 3.87 -4.65
C VAL A 43 -8.83 3.74 -6.17
N PRO A 44 -9.84 4.02 -7.02
CA PRO A 44 -9.63 4.03 -8.46
C PRO A 44 -8.61 5.14 -8.85
N PRO A 45 -7.73 4.90 -9.82
CA PRO A 45 -7.66 3.73 -10.72
C PRO A 45 -6.78 2.57 -10.20
N PHE A 46 -6.32 2.61 -8.94
CA PHE A 46 -5.47 1.55 -8.38
C PHE A 46 -6.24 0.29 -8.02
N GLY A 47 -7.43 0.44 -7.42
CA GLY A 47 -8.33 -0.65 -7.15
C GLY A 47 -9.76 -0.16 -6.95
N SER A 48 -10.70 -0.81 -7.63
CA SER A 48 -12.13 -0.56 -7.60
C SER A 48 -12.90 -1.84 -7.96
N GLN A 49 -14.22 -1.75 -7.96
CA GLN A 49 -15.09 -2.77 -8.53
C GLN A 49 -15.74 -2.23 -9.81
N ASN A 50 -15.75 -3.05 -10.86
CA ASN A 50 -16.50 -2.75 -12.08
C ASN A 50 -18.01 -2.90 -11.87
N GLU A 51 -18.81 -2.68 -12.93
CA GLU A 51 -20.29 -2.80 -12.89
C GLU A 51 -20.77 -4.20 -12.50
N LYS A 52 -19.95 -5.23 -12.74
CA LYS A 52 -20.21 -6.63 -12.35
C LYS A 52 -19.74 -6.96 -10.94
N ARG A 53 -19.23 -5.96 -10.19
CA ARG A 53 -18.60 -6.11 -8.86
C ARG A 53 -17.34 -6.96 -8.88
N GLU A 54 -16.67 -7.07 -10.02
CA GLU A 54 -15.37 -7.72 -10.13
C GLU A 54 -14.26 -6.73 -9.81
N PRO A 55 -13.23 -7.12 -9.05
CA PRO A 55 -12.08 -6.27 -8.76
C PRO A 55 -11.33 -5.88 -10.04
N GLU A 56 -11.02 -4.60 -10.20
CA GLU A 56 -10.23 -4.06 -11.30
C GLU A 56 -9.33 -2.92 -10.83
N GLY A 57 -8.28 -2.63 -11.58
CA GLY A 57 -7.36 -1.53 -11.30
C GLY A 57 -5.90 -1.93 -11.40
N PHE A 58 -5.03 -0.95 -11.26
CA PHE A 58 -3.59 -1.10 -11.38
C PHE A 58 -3.03 -2.13 -10.37
N ASP A 59 -3.33 -1.97 -9.08
CA ASP A 59 -2.86 -2.86 -8.01
C ASP A 59 -3.47 -4.26 -8.12
N ILE A 60 -4.71 -4.36 -8.61
CA ILE A 60 -5.42 -5.62 -8.83
C ILE A 60 -4.76 -6.43 -9.96
N GLU A 61 -4.48 -5.79 -11.10
CA GLU A 61 -3.80 -6.45 -12.23
C GLU A 61 -2.37 -6.83 -11.84
N LEU A 62 -1.65 -5.95 -11.11
CA LEU A 62 -0.31 -6.24 -10.59
C LEU A 62 -0.31 -7.45 -9.64
N ALA A 63 -1.31 -7.57 -8.76
CA ALA A 63 -1.48 -8.75 -7.89
C ALA A 63 -1.70 -10.03 -8.71
N GLY A 64 -2.51 -9.97 -9.77
CA GLY A 64 -2.68 -11.07 -10.73
C GLY A 64 -1.38 -11.48 -11.41
N MET A 65 -0.55 -10.50 -11.81
CA MET A 65 0.76 -10.76 -12.41
C MET A 65 1.72 -11.43 -11.42
N VAL A 66 1.73 -11.01 -10.15
CA VAL A 66 2.53 -11.65 -9.07
C VAL A 66 2.13 -13.11 -8.92
N ALA A 67 0.84 -13.41 -8.77
CA ALA A 67 0.34 -14.77 -8.61
C ALA A 67 0.68 -15.66 -9.83
N LYS A 68 0.48 -15.13 -11.03
CA LYS A 68 0.83 -15.81 -12.29
C LYS A 68 2.32 -16.12 -12.38
N SER A 69 3.18 -15.18 -12.00
CA SER A 69 4.64 -15.36 -12.04
C SER A 69 5.13 -16.36 -10.99
N LEU A 70 4.43 -16.46 -9.84
CA LEU A 70 4.66 -17.51 -8.83
C LEU A 70 4.14 -18.89 -9.25
N GLY A 71 3.28 -18.97 -10.28
CA GLY A 71 2.61 -20.19 -10.69
C GLY A 71 1.56 -20.67 -9.69
N VAL A 72 0.93 -19.75 -8.94
CA VAL A 72 -0.03 -20.06 -7.87
C VAL A 72 -1.35 -19.33 -8.07
N LYS A 73 -2.39 -19.74 -7.32
CA LYS A 73 -3.70 -19.06 -7.30
C LYS A 73 -3.61 -17.75 -6.51
N LEU A 74 -4.27 -16.69 -7.01
CA LEU A 74 -4.49 -15.47 -6.27
C LEU A 74 -5.72 -15.58 -5.35
N GLU A 75 -5.54 -15.27 -4.07
CA GLU A 75 -6.61 -14.93 -3.14
C GLU A 75 -6.54 -13.44 -2.81
N LEU A 76 -7.47 -12.68 -3.39
CA LEU A 76 -7.53 -11.23 -3.19
C LEU A 76 -8.31 -10.89 -1.93
N GLN A 77 -7.73 -10.03 -1.07
CA GLN A 77 -8.35 -9.53 0.14
C GLN A 77 -8.47 -8.01 0.07
N GLN A 78 -9.68 -7.48 0.25
CA GLN A 78 -9.89 -6.03 0.33
C GLN A 78 -9.27 -5.44 1.59
N VAL A 79 -8.59 -4.28 1.45
CA VAL A 79 -8.03 -3.51 2.56
C VAL A 79 -8.26 -2.01 2.38
N THR A 80 -8.22 -1.31 3.51
CA THR A 80 -8.18 0.15 3.60
C THR A 80 -6.83 0.63 4.13
N GLY A 81 -6.60 1.94 4.16
CA GLY A 81 -5.37 2.52 4.70
C GLY A 81 -5.02 2.04 6.11
N ALA A 82 -6.02 1.83 6.96
CA ALA A 82 -5.86 1.50 8.37
C ALA A 82 -5.52 0.02 8.63
N ASN A 83 -6.06 -0.91 7.83
CA ASN A 83 -5.99 -2.36 8.15
C ASN A 83 -4.92 -3.14 7.36
N ARG A 84 -4.28 -2.55 6.32
CA ARG A 84 -3.30 -3.25 5.48
C ARG A 84 -2.08 -3.76 6.25
N ILE A 85 -1.48 -2.98 7.16
CA ILE A 85 -0.38 -3.44 8.01
C ILE A 85 -0.86 -4.46 9.07
N PRO A 86 -1.95 -4.23 9.82
CA PRO A 86 -2.55 -5.25 10.67
C PRO A 86 -2.79 -6.60 9.97
N PHE A 87 -3.25 -6.61 8.72
CA PHE A 87 -3.48 -7.86 7.99
C PHE A 87 -2.20 -8.64 7.70
N LEU A 88 -1.08 -7.95 7.43
CA LEU A 88 0.24 -8.59 7.32
C LEU A 88 0.68 -9.18 8.67
N ILE A 89 0.68 -8.37 9.72
CA ILE A 89 1.18 -8.75 11.05
C ILE A 89 0.40 -9.95 11.61
N THR A 90 -0.92 -9.98 11.40
CA THR A 90 -1.80 -11.07 11.85
C THR A 90 -1.87 -12.26 10.90
N ASN A 91 -1.01 -12.29 9.87
CA ASN A 91 -0.94 -13.38 8.88
C ASN A 91 -2.27 -13.64 8.14
N LYS A 92 -3.11 -12.61 7.96
CA LYS A 92 -4.31 -12.71 7.12
C LYS A 92 -3.95 -12.69 5.63
N VAL A 93 -2.87 -12.00 5.27
CA VAL A 93 -2.35 -11.91 3.91
C VAL A 93 -0.84 -12.11 3.89
N ASP A 94 -0.30 -12.44 2.73
CA ASP A 94 1.13 -12.66 2.51
C ASP A 94 1.80 -11.39 2.00
N VAL A 95 1.11 -10.65 1.12
CA VAL A 95 1.58 -9.42 0.47
C VAL A 95 0.50 -8.35 0.53
N VAL A 96 0.89 -7.09 0.70
CA VAL A 96 0.04 -5.92 0.47
C VAL A 96 0.51 -5.22 -0.80
N ILE A 97 -0.39 -5.06 -1.78
CA ILE A 97 -0.23 -4.23 -2.98
C ILE A 97 -1.40 -3.23 -2.93
N SER A 98 -1.18 -2.05 -2.35
CA SER A 98 -2.25 -1.11 -2.01
C SER A 98 -1.73 0.33 -1.94
N VAL A 99 -1.08 0.81 -2.99
CA VAL A 99 -0.54 2.18 -3.11
C VAL A 99 0.15 2.63 -1.81
N MET A 100 0.91 1.74 -1.18
CA MET A 100 1.43 1.96 0.15
C MET A 100 2.78 2.71 0.12
N GLY A 101 2.80 3.96 0.61
CA GLY A 101 4.03 4.71 0.80
C GLY A 101 4.87 4.16 1.96
N LEU A 102 6.19 4.12 1.76
CA LEU A 102 7.16 3.79 2.79
C LEU A 102 7.31 4.95 3.78
N THR A 103 7.33 4.64 5.08
CA THR A 103 7.74 5.54 6.15
C THR A 103 8.64 4.80 7.14
N PRO A 104 9.53 5.51 7.87
CA PRO A 104 10.38 4.88 8.89
C PRO A 104 9.58 4.11 9.96
N GLU A 105 8.41 4.64 10.36
CA GLU A 105 7.54 4.02 11.37
C GLU A 105 6.95 2.69 10.86
N ARG A 106 6.54 2.64 9.59
CA ARG A 106 6.04 1.41 8.97
C ARG A 106 7.16 0.41 8.74
N ALA A 107 8.36 0.87 8.35
CA ALA A 107 9.54 0.02 8.16
C ALA A 107 10.03 -0.68 9.43
N LYS A 108 9.62 -0.21 10.62
CA LYS A 108 9.82 -0.92 11.89
C LYS A 108 8.87 -2.10 12.09
N GLN A 109 7.79 -2.19 11.32
CA GLN A 109 6.72 -3.17 11.50
C GLN A 109 6.65 -4.20 10.38
N ILE A 110 7.00 -3.79 9.16
CA ILE A 110 6.92 -4.63 7.94
C ILE A 110 8.12 -4.35 7.04
N MET A 111 8.38 -5.25 6.10
CA MET A 111 9.36 -5.04 5.04
C MET A 111 8.68 -4.49 3.79
N PHE A 112 9.42 -3.69 3.04
CA PHE A 112 8.99 -3.09 1.79
C PHE A 112 9.85 -3.57 0.63
N THR A 113 9.24 -3.71 -0.55
CA THR A 113 9.95 -3.91 -1.82
C THR A 113 10.49 -2.58 -2.36
N SER A 114 11.29 -2.65 -3.42
CA SER A 114 11.48 -1.53 -4.34
C SER A 114 10.13 -0.97 -4.80
N PRO A 115 10.05 0.34 -5.14
CA PRO A 115 8.78 0.94 -5.56
C PRO A 115 8.34 0.40 -6.93
N TYR A 116 7.02 0.31 -7.14
CA TYR A 116 6.42 -0.13 -8.39
C TYR A 116 5.61 0.98 -9.11
N ALA A 117 5.30 2.06 -8.41
CA ALA A 117 4.60 3.22 -8.97
C ALA A 117 5.08 4.52 -8.31
N ASP A 118 4.98 5.63 -9.05
CA ASP A 118 5.23 6.96 -8.51
C ASP A 118 3.90 7.64 -8.18
N THR A 119 3.78 8.14 -6.96
CA THR A 119 2.59 8.86 -6.53
C THR A 119 2.94 10.15 -5.80
N GLN A 120 2.04 11.12 -5.88
CA GLN A 120 2.15 12.40 -5.20
C GLN A 120 0.95 12.57 -4.27
N LEU A 121 1.22 12.85 -3.01
CA LEU A 121 0.21 13.16 -2.01
C LEU A 121 0.02 14.67 -1.91
N ALA A 122 -1.23 15.12 -1.94
CA ALA A 122 -1.55 16.53 -1.99
C ALA A 122 -2.88 16.84 -1.29
N VAL A 123 -3.10 18.12 -1.05
CA VAL A 123 -4.37 18.67 -0.58
C VAL A 123 -5.06 19.37 -1.75
N PHE A 124 -6.34 19.07 -1.92
CA PHE A 124 -7.22 19.63 -2.94
C PHE A 124 -8.38 20.39 -2.29
N GLY A 125 -8.93 21.36 -3.01
CA GLY A 125 -10.03 22.17 -2.51
C GLY A 125 -10.68 23.00 -3.63
N PRO A 126 -11.72 23.80 -3.31
CA PRO A 126 -12.32 24.73 -4.26
C PRO A 126 -11.38 25.90 -4.53
N LYS A 127 -11.54 26.57 -5.68
CA LYS A 127 -10.76 27.78 -6.06
C LYS A 127 -10.85 28.91 -5.03
N THR A 128 -11.93 28.95 -4.30
CA THR A 128 -12.19 29.94 -3.24
C THR A 128 -11.33 29.74 -1.99
N ALA A 129 -10.91 28.51 -1.70
CA ALA A 129 -10.00 28.22 -0.58
C ALA A 129 -8.58 28.70 -0.90
N LYS A 130 -8.12 29.76 -0.23
CA LYS A 130 -6.79 30.36 -0.42
C LYS A 130 -5.78 29.74 0.52
N VAL A 131 -5.48 28.45 0.28
CA VAL A 131 -4.54 27.64 1.06
C VAL A 131 -3.43 27.17 0.12
N THR A 132 -2.17 27.48 0.45
CA THR A 132 -0.98 27.10 -0.33
C THR A 132 0.02 26.26 0.47
N SER A 133 -0.25 26.10 1.77
CA SER A 133 0.59 25.32 2.68
C SER A 133 -0.22 24.70 3.83
N ALA A 134 0.34 23.74 4.53
CA ALA A 134 -0.28 23.11 5.69
C ALA A 134 -0.53 24.13 6.84
N ALA A 135 0.32 25.14 6.97
CA ALA A 135 0.17 26.18 8.00
C ALA A 135 -1.05 27.08 7.77
N GLU A 136 -1.52 27.19 6.51
CA GLU A 136 -2.64 28.04 6.12
C GLU A 136 -4.01 27.35 6.15
N ILE A 137 -4.07 26.07 6.51
CA ILE A 137 -5.34 25.33 6.62
C ILE A 137 -6.31 26.04 7.59
N GLY A 138 -5.78 26.58 8.69
CA GLY A 138 -6.56 27.36 9.64
C GLY A 138 -7.70 26.54 10.25
N SER A 139 -8.94 27.06 10.12
CA SER A 139 -10.17 26.42 10.61
C SER A 139 -10.82 25.48 9.60
N LEU A 140 -10.30 25.39 8.37
CA LEU A 140 -10.86 24.51 7.33
C LEU A 140 -10.68 23.04 7.71
N LYS A 141 -11.72 22.27 7.47
CA LYS A 141 -11.73 20.83 7.73
C LYS A 141 -11.17 20.09 6.52
N VAL A 142 -10.25 19.17 6.75
CA VAL A 142 -9.63 18.36 5.69
C VAL A 142 -10.11 16.92 5.82
N ALA A 143 -10.77 16.37 4.79
CA ALA A 143 -11.10 14.95 4.74
C ALA A 143 -9.85 14.14 4.35
N ALA A 144 -9.60 13.04 5.04
CA ALA A 144 -8.54 12.09 4.72
C ALA A 144 -8.87 10.70 5.26
N ALA A 145 -8.55 9.65 4.51
CA ALA A 145 -8.71 8.27 4.97
C ALA A 145 -7.68 7.95 6.06
N LYS A 146 -8.16 7.36 7.15
CA LYS A 146 -7.36 6.97 8.32
C LYS A 146 -6.24 6.00 7.96
N GLY A 147 -5.06 6.20 8.53
CA GLY A 147 -3.89 5.33 8.37
C GLY A 147 -3.23 5.42 7.00
N THR A 148 -3.64 6.36 6.15
CA THR A 148 -2.99 6.65 4.87
C THR A 148 -1.73 7.50 5.08
N THR A 149 -0.83 7.50 4.10
CA THR A 149 0.42 8.27 4.19
C THR A 149 0.14 9.77 4.21
N GLN A 150 -0.86 10.23 3.45
CA GLN A 150 -1.28 11.64 3.42
C GLN A 150 -1.89 12.09 4.75
N GLU A 151 -2.70 11.25 5.37
CA GLU A 151 -3.31 11.57 6.68
C GLU A 151 -2.24 11.70 7.76
N LEU A 152 -1.32 10.74 7.83
CA LEU A 152 -0.23 10.76 8.82
C LEU A 152 0.72 11.94 8.62
N ALA A 153 1.10 12.21 7.37
CA ALA A 153 1.98 13.33 7.05
C ALA A 153 1.31 14.68 7.35
N LEU A 154 0.05 14.85 6.96
CA LEU A 154 -0.70 16.08 7.21
C LEU A 154 -0.92 16.30 8.72
N SER A 155 -1.19 15.25 9.49
CA SER A 155 -1.31 15.33 10.97
C SER A 155 -0.02 15.85 11.63
N ALA A 156 1.14 15.45 11.08
CA ALA A 156 2.43 15.93 11.59
C ALA A 156 2.74 17.37 11.14
N MET A 157 2.39 17.75 9.89
CA MET A 157 2.65 19.07 9.32
C MET A 157 1.70 20.15 9.86
N ALA A 158 0.46 19.79 10.17
CA ALA A 158 -0.60 20.68 10.61
C ALA A 158 -1.29 20.14 11.87
N PRO A 159 -0.61 20.09 13.05
CA PRO A 159 -1.13 19.44 14.26
C PRO A 159 -2.36 20.16 14.85
N ARG A 160 -2.64 21.39 14.41
CA ARG A 160 -3.84 22.15 14.83
C ARG A 160 -4.99 22.09 13.81
N ALA A 161 -4.77 21.50 12.63
CA ALA A 161 -5.82 21.39 11.62
C ALA A 161 -6.89 20.37 12.04
N THR A 162 -8.14 20.65 11.69
CA THR A 162 -9.24 19.70 11.86
C THR A 162 -9.22 18.68 10.73
N ILE A 163 -8.65 17.49 10.97
CA ILE A 163 -8.63 16.40 10.03
C ILE A 163 -9.84 15.49 10.30
N MET A 164 -10.78 15.46 9.35
CA MET A 164 -11.90 14.51 9.33
C MET A 164 -11.39 13.17 8.82
N ARG A 165 -11.11 12.25 9.75
CA ARG A 165 -10.62 10.91 9.45
C ARG A 165 -11.78 10.00 9.10
N THR A 166 -11.79 9.50 7.88
CA THR A 166 -12.78 8.54 7.40
C THR A 166 -12.22 7.12 7.42
N GLU A 167 -13.09 6.12 7.27
CA GLU A 167 -12.65 4.72 7.31
C GLU A 167 -11.86 4.33 6.05
N ASP A 168 -12.23 4.88 4.89
CA ASP A 168 -11.63 4.60 3.60
C ASP A 168 -11.53 5.85 2.71
N ASP A 169 -10.86 5.73 1.56
CA ASP A 169 -10.64 6.82 0.62
C ASP A 169 -11.93 7.24 -0.11
N ALA A 170 -12.84 6.30 -0.38
CA ALA A 170 -14.15 6.62 -0.99
C ALA A 170 -14.99 7.51 -0.06
N THR A 171 -15.03 7.19 1.24
CA THR A 171 -15.73 8.00 2.24
C THR A 171 -15.08 9.37 2.42
N ALA A 172 -13.74 9.47 2.34
CA ALA A 172 -13.04 10.76 2.38
C ALA A 172 -13.40 11.63 1.17
N ALA A 173 -13.41 11.05 -0.02
CA ALA A 173 -13.84 11.73 -1.24
C ALA A 173 -15.31 12.19 -1.14
N ALA A 174 -16.21 11.32 -0.66
CA ALA A 174 -17.63 11.66 -0.46
C ALA A 174 -17.84 12.81 0.54
N ALA A 175 -17.07 12.84 1.63
CA ALA A 175 -17.12 13.92 2.61
C ALA A 175 -16.71 15.28 2.01
N TYR A 176 -15.69 15.29 1.14
CA TYR A 176 -15.32 16.48 0.40
C TYR A 176 -16.38 16.87 -0.64
N VAL A 177 -16.86 15.92 -1.45
CA VAL A 177 -17.86 16.17 -2.49
C VAL A 177 -19.15 16.74 -1.92
N SER A 178 -19.63 16.19 -0.80
CA SER A 178 -20.86 16.66 -0.11
C SER A 178 -20.68 17.97 0.68
N GLY A 179 -19.44 18.47 0.83
CA GLY A 179 -19.16 19.70 1.59
C GLY A 179 -19.07 19.51 3.10
N GLN A 180 -19.00 18.25 3.61
CA GLN A 180 -18.71 17.98 5.03
C GLN A 180 -17.28 18.36 5.42
N ALA A 181 -16.37 18.42 4.44
CA ALA A 181 -15.03 18.96 4.54
C ALA A 181 -14.77 19.93 3.40
N GLU A 182 -14.05 21.02 3.69
CA GLU A 182 -13.69 22.05 2.70
C GLU A 182 -12.47 21.67 1.87
N LEU A 183 -11.63 20.79 2.38
CA LEU A 183 -10.40 20.31 1.74
C LEU A 183 -10.36 18.78 1.73
N PHE A 184 -9.56 18.24 0.81
CA PHE A 184 -9.39 16.80 0.63
C PHE A 184 -7.91 16.44 0.47
N ALA A 185 -7.37 15.65 1.38
CA ALA A 185 -6.00 15.14 1.31
C ALA A 185 -5.98 13.74 0.71
N THR A 186 -5.33 13.56 -0.43
CA THR A 186 -5.32 12.30 -1.14
C THR A 186 -4.13 12.16 -2.10
N ASN A 187 -4.06 11.03 -2.80
CA ASN A 187 -3.17 10.81 -3.94
C ASN A 187 -3.69 11.57 -5.17
N SER A 188 -2.83 12.37 -5.79
CA SER A 188 -3.20 13.19 -6.95
C SER A 188 -3.69 12.38 -8.15
N LEU A 189 -3.26 11.13 -8.29
CA LEU A 189 -3.64 10.27 -9.42
C LEU A 189 -5.10 9.80 -9.39
N ILE A 190 -5.81 9.94 -8.27
CA ILE A 190 -7.25 9.63 -8.21
C ILE A 190 -8.14 10.81 -8.63
N ILE A 191 -7.60 12.03 -8.69
CA ILE A 191 -8.37 13.24 -8.96
C ILE A 191 -9.04 13.23 -10.34
N PRO A 192 -8.39 12.81 -11.45
CA PRO A 192 -9.03 12.80 -12.76
C PRO A 192 -10.32 11.96 -12.79
N ASP A 193 -10.32 10.79 -12.13
CA ASP A 193 -11.50 9.94 -12.04
C ASP A 193 -12.59 10.56 -11.15
N LEU A 194 -12.22 11.14 -10.02
CA LEU A 194 -13.15 11.87 -9.15
C LEU A 194 -13.78 13.08 -9.87
N GLN A 195 -12.99 13.85 -10.62
CA GLN A 195 -13.47 14.98 -11.39
C GLN A 195 -14.47 14.56 -12.47
N LYS A 196 -14.19 13.45 -13.17
CA LYS A 196 -15.10 12.88 -14.18
C LYS A 196 -16.44 12.47 -13.57
N ARG A 197 -16.43 11.85 -12.39
CA ARG A 197 -17.65 11.42 -11.68
C ARG A 197 -18.39 12.58 -11.00
N ASN A 198 -17.70 13.68 -10.72
CA ASN A 198 -18.24 14.87 -10.04
C ASN A 198 -17.93 16.15 -10.83
N PRO A 199 -18.50 16.35 -12.04
CA PRO A 199 -18.10 17.42 -12.95
C PRO A 199 -18.34 18.84 -12.38
N ASN A 200 -19.25 19.00 -11.45
CA ASN A 200 -19.59 20.26 -10.80
C ASN A 200 -18.77 20.53 -9.53
N LYS A 201 -17.91 19.61 -9.10
CA LYS A 201 -17.05 19.78 -7.92
C LYS A 201 -15.65 20.20 -8.35
N GLU A 202 -15.12 21.21 -7.70
CA GLU A 202 -13.74 21.67 -7.95
C GLU A 202 -12.76 20.82 -7.15
N PHE A 203 -11.64 20.40 -7.79
CA PHE A 203 -10.52 19.68 -7.20
C PHE A 203 -9.21 20.42 -7.56
N GLU A 204 -9.12 21.70 -7.18
CA GLU A 204 -7.90 22.47 -7.41
C GLU A 204 -6.81 22.03 -6.44
N LEU A 205 -5.61 21.76 -6.97
CA LEU A 205 -4.44 21.48 -6.15
C LEU A 205 -4.13 22.71 -5.27
N LYS A 206 -4.11 22.52 -3.95
CA LYS A 206 -3.76 23.56 -2.99
C LYS A 206 -2.27 23.55 -2.68
N PHE A 207 -1.77 22.39 -2.23
CA PHE A 207 -0.33 22.18 -2.06
C PHE A 207 0.00 20.68 -2.08
N THR A 208 1.23 20.39 -2.44
CA THR A 208 1.79 19.04 -2.37
C THR A 208 2.27 18.75 -0.96
N ILE A 209 1.83 17.63 -0.39
CA ILE A 209 2.32 17.13 0.90
C ILE A 209 3.72 16.53 0.70
N ARG A 210 3.83 15.55 -0.20
CA ARG A 210 5.10 14.92 -0.57
C ARG A 210 4.95 13.98 -1.78
N ARG A 211 6.09 13.66 -2.43
CA ARG A 211 6.20 12.48 -3.29
C ARG A 211 6.18 11.22 -2.42
N SER A 212 5.46 10.21 -2.83
CA SER A 212 5.28 8.98 -2.06
C SER A 212 5.21 7.76 -2.99
N PRO A 213 6.34 7.27 -3.48
CA PRO A 213 6.35 6.06 -4.30
C PRO A 213 5.61 4.92 -3.60
N ALA A 214 4.92 4.09 -4.39
CA ALA A 214 4.16 2.96 -3.89
C ALA A 214 5.03 1.70 -3.86
N HIS A 215 4.98 0.97 -2.76
CA HIS A 215 5.74 -0.24 -2.51
C HIS A 215 4.80 -1.39 -2.14
N MET A 216 5.20 -2.62 -2.45
CA MET A 216 4.57 -3.78 -1.85
C MET A 216 5.09 -3.96 -0.42
N GLY A 217 4.25 -4.52 0.46
CA GLY A 217 4.63 -4.82 1.84
C GLY A 217 4.49 -6.30 2.15
N VAL A 218 5.42 -6.83 2.97
CA VAL A 218 5.35 -8.17 3.52
C VAL A 218 5.66 -8.15 5.01
N ARG A 219 5.39 -9.23 5.74
CA ARG A 219 5.75 -9.34 7.16
C ARG A 219 7.24 -9.17 7.39
N MET A 220 7.58 -8.71 8.58
CA MET A 220 8.97 -8.66 9.03
C MET A 220 9.57 -10.08 9.04
N GLY A 221 10.78 -10.22 8.49
CA GLY A 221 11.50 -11.48 8.41
C GLY A 221 11.26 -12.31 7.15
N GLU A 222 10.35 -11.91 6.26
CA GLU A 222 10.05 -12.62 5.01
C GLU A 222 11.04 -12.22 3.89
N HIS A 223 12.32 -12.45 4.11
CA HIS A 223 13.41 -11.97 3.26
C HIS A 223 13.40 -12.58 1.85
N ASN A 224 13.08 -13.88 1.72
CA ASN A 224 13.02 -14.55 0.42
C ASN A 224 11.84 -14.01 -0.41
N LEU A 225 10.69 -13.78 0.23
CA LEU A 225 9.52 -13.22 -0.45
C LEU A 225 9.79 -11.80 -0.95
N VAL A 226 10.37 -10.91 -0.12
CA VAL A 226 10.75 -9.55 -0.55
C VAL A 226 11.71 -9.60 -1.71
N ARG A 227 12.79 -10.41 -1.61
CA ARG A 227 13.79 -10.52 -2.68
C ARG A 227 13.20 -11.02 -3.99
N TRP A 228 12.28 -11.99 -3.91
CA TRP A 228 11.59 -12.47 -5.10
C TRP A 228 10.69 -11.39 -5.71
N LEU A 229 9.93 -10.65 -4.88
CA LEU A 229 9.09 -9.54 -5.33
C LEU A 229 9.92 -8.40 -5.95
N ASP A 230 11.10 -8.10 -5.39
CA ASP A 230 12.02 -7.12 -5.98
C ASP A 230 12.53 -7.58 -7.36
N SER A 231 12.86 -8.86 -7.50
CA SER A 231 13.24 -9.44 -8.79
C SER A 231 12.07 -9.39 -9.80
N PHE A 232 10.84 -9.65 -9.34
CA PHE A 232 9.63 -9.53 -10.14
C PHE A 232 9.41 -8.08 -10.61
N ILE A 233 9.52 -7.10 -9.71
CA ILE A 233 9.39 -5.67 -10.05
C ILE A 233 10.46 -5.27 -11.06
N PHE A 234 11.73 -5.59 -10.80
CA PHE A 234 12.84 -5.28 -11.69
C PHE A 234 12.61 -5.86 -13.09
N PHE A 235 12.29 -7.15 -13.20
CA PHE A 235 12.04 -7.82 -14.49
C PHE A 235 10.87 -7.16 -15.26
N ASN A 236 9.77 -6.86 -14.57
CA ASN A 236 8.58 -6.27 -15.19
C ASN A 236 8.74 -4.76 -15.49
N MET A 237 9.69 -4.08 -14.88
CA MET A 237 10.12 -2.75 -15.32
C MET A 237 10.96 -2.84 -16.60
N MET A 238 11.91 -3.78 -16.66
CA MET A 238 12.81 -3.95 -17.80
C MET A 238 12.07 -4.39 -19.07
N ASN A 239 11.05 -5.23 -18.97
CA ASN A 239 10.26 -5.68 -20.10
C ASN A 239 9.07 -4.76 -20.46
N GLY A 240 8.88 -3.66 -19.69
CA GLY A 240 7.84 -2.66 -19.94
C GLY A 240 6.44 -3.00 -19.43
N GLU A 241 6.23 -4.13 -18.75
CA GLU A 241 4.89 -4.52 -18.27
C GLU A 241 4.35 -3.57 -17.18
N ILE A 242 5.20 -3.08 -16.27
CA ILE A 242 4.78 -2.09 -15.27
C ILE A 242 4.48 -0.74 -15.94
N ASP A 243 5.26 -0.32 -16.95
CA ASP A 243 4.95 0.88 -17.74
C ASP A 243 3.63 0.73 -18.52
N ARG A 244 3.36 -0.45 -19.08
CA ARG A 244 2.07 -0.77 -19.71
C ARG A 244 0.90 -0.59 -18.73
N LEU A 245 1.02 -1.06 -17.47
CA LEU A 245 0.00 -0.84 -16.45
C LEU A 245 -0.17 0.65 -16.12
N HIS A 246 0.93 1.39 -16.00
CA HIS A 246 0.91 2.84 -15.81
C HIS A 246 0.13 3.55 -16.91
N GLN A 247 0.44 3.24 -18.16
CA GLN A 247 -0.27 3.83 -19.31
C GLN A 247 -1.76 3.46 -19.33
N LYS A 248 -2.06 2.17 -19.05
CA LYS A 248 -3.44 1.67 -19.07
C LYS A 248 -4.33 2.33 -18.03
N TYR A 249 -3.85 2.44 -16.80
CA TYR A 249 -4.67 2.87 -15.65
C TYR A 249 -4.47 4.34 -15.28
N LEU A 250 -3.26 4.88 -15.45
CA LEU A 250 -2.90 6.22 -15.02
C LEU A 250 -2.75 7.21 -16.19
N GLY A 251 -2.84 6.72 -17.45
CA GLY A 251 -2.76 7.54 -18.65
C GLY A 251 -1.38 8.16 -18.91
N MET A 252 -0.33 7.71 -18.20
CA MET A 252 1.02 8.26 -18.32
C MET A 252 2.08 7.15 -18.22
N LYS A 253 3.26 7.44 -18.74
CA LYS A 253 4.43 6.57 -18.55
C LYS A 253 4.92 6.64 -17.11
N LEU A 254 5.53 5.55 -16.66
CA LEU A 254 6.20 5.50 -15.37
C LEU A 254 7.42 6.44 -15.37
N ALA A 255 7.46 7.40 -14.46
CA ALA A 255 8.64 8.21 -14.22
C ALA A 255 9.74 7.38 -13.52
N PRO A 256 11.03 7.77 -13.62
CA PRO A 256 12.10 7.11 -12.88
C PRO A 256 11.78 7.04 -11.38
N LEU A 257 11.82 5.84 -10.83
CA LEU A 257 11.59 5.59 -9.40
C LEU A 257 12.90 5.69 -8.61
N PRO A 258 12.85 6.15 -7.35
CA PRO A 258 14.01 6.09 -6.48
C PRO A 258 14.36 4.63 -6.16
N SER A 259 15.66 4.36 -5.93
CA SER A 259 16.10 3.09 -5.32
C SER A 259 15.89 3.13 -3.80
N LEU A 260 15.71 1.97 -3.19
CA LEU A 260 15.81 1.79 -1.73
C LEU A 260 17.27 1.71 -1.30
#